data_2b02015861e64a1f286c94ca65a7c9d4
#
_entry.id   2b02015861e64a1f286c94ca65a7c9d4
#
_cell.length_a   1.000
_cell.length_b   1.000
_cell.length_c   1.000
_cell.angle_alpha   90.00
_cell.angle_beta   90.00
_cell.angle_gamma   90.00
#
_symmetry.space_group_name_H-M   'P 1'
#
loop_
_entity.id
_entity.type
_entity.pdbx_description
1 polymer ?
#
loop_
_entity_poly.entity_id
_entity_poly.type
_entity_poly.pdbx_seq_one_letter_code
_entity_poly.pdbx_strand_id
1 'polypeptide(L)'
;PQITLWQRPLVPIRVGGQLKEALLDTGADDTVLEEMNLPGKWKPKMIGGIGGFIKVRQYEEVPIEISGHKAVGTVLVGPTPVNIIGRNLLTQIGCTLNFPISPIDTVPVKLKPGMDGPKVKQWPLTEEKIKALVEICTEMEKEGKISKIGPENPYNTPIFAIKKKDGNKWRKLVDFRELNKRTQDFWEVQLGIPHPAGLKKKKSVTVLDVGDAYFSVPLDKEFRKYTAFTIPSTNNETPGIRYQYNVLPQGWKGSPAIFQSSMTKILEPFRKQNPDIVIYQYVDDLYVGSDLEIGQHRTKIEELRAHLLRWGFTTPDKEHQKEPPFLW
;
A
#
# COMPACT_ATOMS: atom_id res chain seq x y z
N PRO A 1 -20.31 3.77 6.39
CA PRO A 1 -20.40 5.23 6.41
C PRO A 1 -19.07 5.87 6.79
N GLN A 2 -18.91 7.13 6.44
CA GLN A 2 -17.77 7.92 6.89
C GLN A 2 -18.17 8.65 8.18
N ILE A 3 -17.38 8.47 9.24
CA ILE A 3 -17.60 9.12 10.53
C ILE A 3 -16.46 10.12 10.75
N THR A 4 -16.82 11.41 10.82
CA THR A 4 -15.82 12.47 11.07
C THR A 4 -15.54 12.57 12.58
N LEU A 5 -14.40 13.16 12.93
CA LEU A 5 -13.92 13.15 14.31
C LEU A 5 -14.01 14.53 15.01
N TRP A 6 -14.84 15.43 14.50
CA TRP A 6 -15.12 16.69 15.20
C TRP A 6 -15.78 16.46 16.55
N GLN A 7 -16.53 15.36 16.68
CA GLN A 7 -17.11 14.88 17.92
C GLN A 7 -16.62 13.46 18.19
N ARG A 8 -16.89 12.96 19.38
CA ARG A 8 -16.56 11.58 19.74
C ARG A 8 -17.30 10.62 18.80
N PRO A 9 -16.64 9.60 18.25
CA PRO A 9 -17.29 8.63 17.36
C PRO A 9 -18.16 7.63 18.14
N LEU A 10 -19.28 8.13 18.65
CA LEU A 10 -20.29 7.34 19.35
C LEU A 10 -21.28 6.77 18.33
N VAL A 11 -21.54 5.49 18.41
CA VAL A 11 -22.44 4.80 17.49
C VAL A 11 -23.44 3.93 18.26
N PRO A 12 -24.63 3.69 17.70
CA PRO A 12 -25.57 2.76 18.32
C PRO A 12 -25.06 1.33 18.16
N ILE A 13 -25.23 0.56 19.24
CA ILE A 13 -24.93 -0.87 19.25
C ILE A 13 -26.13 -1.63 19.78
N ARG A 14 -26.26 -2.89 19.34
CA ARG A 14 -27.24 -3.81 19.90
C ARG A 14 -26.49 -5.03 20.42
N VAL A 15 -26.65 -5.29 21.73
CA VAL A 15 -25.98 -6.39 22.40
C VAL A 15 -26.91 -6.95 23.47
N GLY A 16 -27.06 -8.27 23.55
CA GLY A 16 -27.94 -8.91 24.50
C GLY A 16 -29.39 -8.42 24.42
N GLY A 17 -29.88 -8.06 23.22
CA GLY A 17 -31.22 -7.52 23.03
C GLY A 17 -31.40 -6.07 23.48
N GLN A 18 -30.35 -5.37 23.91
CA GLN A 18 -30.40 -4.00 24.37
C GLN A 18 -29.71 -3.06 23.39
N LEU A 19 -30.30 -1.87 23.21
CA LEU A 19 -29.70 -0.80 22.42
C LEU A 19 -28.89 0.10 23.37
N LYS A 20 -27.63 0.32 22.99
CA LYS A 20 -26.71 1.17 23.75
C LYS A 20 -25.93 2.05 22.79
N GLU A 21 -25.21 3.00 23.31
CA GLU A 21 -24.29 3.84 22.57
C GLU A 21 -22.87 3.50 23.00
N ALA A 22 -21.95 3.36 22.04
CA ALA A 22 -20.57 3.01 22.32
C ALA A 22 -19.60 3.86 21.52
N LEU A 23 -18.41 4.05 22.08
CA LEU A 23 -17.32 4.78 21.46
C LEU A 23 -16.47 3.82 20.61
N LEU A 24 -16.26 4.17 19.34
CA LEU A 24 -15.32 3.45 18.50
C LEU A 24 -13.90 3.84 18.91
N ASP A 25 -13.14 2.90 19.47
CA ASP A 25 -11.82 3.18 20.04
C ASP A 25 -10.74 2.32 19.37
N THR A 26 -10.05 2.91 18.40
CA THR A 26 -8.97 2.24 17.67
C THR A 26 -7.73 1.99 18.52
N GLY A 27 -7.61 2.69 19.65
CA GLY A 27 -6.50 2.50 20.59
C GLY A 27 -6.75 1.40 21.63
N ALA A 28 -7.96 0.82 21.66
CA ALA A 28 -8.30 -0.27 22.57
C ALA A 28 -8.20 -1.61 21.87
N ASP A 29 -7.51 -2.56 22.51
CA ASP A 29 -7.45 -3.95 22.01
C ASP A 29 -8.80 -4.63 22.14
N ASP A 30 -9.47 -4.41 23.27
CA ASP A 30 -10.66 -5.13 23.69
C ASP A 30 -11.91 -4.23 23.68
N THR A 31 -13.06 -4.89 23.60
CA THR A 31 -14.37 -4.25 23.73
C THR A 31 -14.84 -4.38 25.17
N VAL A 32 -15.16 -3.25 25.80
CA VAL A 32 -15.57 -3.19 27.20
C VAL A 32 -16.87 -2.41 27.31
N LEU A 33 -17.90 -3.07 27.88
CA LEU A 33 -19.21 -2.47 28.08
C LEU A 33 -19.47 -2.21 29.57
N GLU A 34 -20.24 -1.16 29.84
CA GLU A 34 -20.72 -0.89 31.17
C GLU A 34 -21.52 -2.06 31.71
N GLU A 35 -21.63 -2.13 33.03
CA GLU A 35 -22.31 -3.22 33.71
C GLU A 35 -23.67 -3.53 33.10
N MET A 36 -23.83 -4.78 32.67
CA MET A 36 -25.06 -5.30 32.10
C MET A 36 -25.11 -6.82 32.27
N ASN A 37 -26.27 -7.39 32.14
CA ASN A 37 -26.43 -8.83 32.16
C ASN A 37 -26.37 -9.38 30.74
N LEU A 38 -25.40 -10.27 30.48
CA LEU A 38 -25.33 -11.03 29.25
C LEU A 38 -25.56 -12.52 29.54
N PRO A 39 -26.25 -13.24 28.65
CA PRO A 39 -26.43 -14.67 28.83
C PRO A 39 -25.13 -15.43 28.56
N GLY A 40 -24.98 -16.58 29.20
CA GLY A 40 -23.89 -17.49 28.94
C GLY A 40 -22.78 -17.45 29.97
N LYS A 41 -21.77 -18.24 29.71
CA LYS A 41 -20.61 -18.39 30.61
C LYS A 41 -19.67 -17.22 30.47
N TRP A 42 -19.05 -16.88 31.57
CA TRP A 42 -18.02 -15.84 31.62
C TRP A 42 -16.90 -16.25 32.56
N LYS A 43 -15.75 -15.64 32.38
CA LYS A 43 -14.63 -15.81 33.31
C LYS A 43 -14.14 -14.44 33.79
N PRO A 44 -13.61 -14.34 35.02
CA PRO A 44 -13.06 -13.08 35.49
C PRO A 44 -11.77 -12.73 34.78
N LYS A 45 -11.57 -11.44 34.52
CA LYS A 45 -10.35 -10.92 33.91
C LYS A 45 -10.05 -9.55 34.51
N MET A 46 -8.76 -9.23 34.62
CA MET A 46 -8.29 -7.89 34.99
C MET A 46 -7.78 -7.21 33.73
N ILE A 47 -8.26 -6.01 33.42
CA ILE A 47 -7.77 -5.21 32.30
C ILE A 47 -7.26 -3.88 32.80
N GLY A 48 -6.21 -3.38 32.16
CA GLY A 48 -5.55 -2.13 32.52
C GLY A 48 -5.76 -1.04 31.50
N GLY A 49 -5.89 0.19 31.99
CA GLY A 49 -5.93 1.41 31.19
C GLY A 49 -5.19 2.52 31.92
N ILE A 50 -5.32 3.74 31.41
CA ILE A 50 -4.63 4.92 32.01
C ILE A 50 -4.96 5.13 33.47
N GLY A 51 -6.20 4.81 33.88
CA GLY A 51 -6.67 4.99 35.25
C GLY A 51 -6.40 3.83 36.23
N GLY A 52 -5.68 2.77 35.76
CA GLY A 52 -5.41 1.59 36.57
C GLY A 52 -6.14 0.34 36.05
N PHE A 53 -6.21 -0.70 36.87
CA PHE A 53 -6.84 -1.98 36.50
C PHE A 53 -8.27 -2.05 37.00
N ILE A 54 -9.14 -2.63 36.20
CA ILE A 54 -10.51 -2.94 36.58
C ILE A 54 -10.78 -4.45 36.39
N LYS A 55 -11.67 -4.98 37.23
CA LYS A 55 -12.13 -6.36 37.14
C LYS A 55 -13.34 -6.42 36.24
N VAL A 56 -13.30 -7.28 35.24
CA VAL A 56 -14.37 -7.44 34.25
C VAL A 56 -14.79 -8.90 34.12
N ARG A 57 -15.97 -9.12 33.57
CA ARG A 57 -16.43 -10.44 33.16
C ARG A 57 -16.18 -10.61 31.64
N GLN A 58 -15.47 -11.65 31.27
CA GLN A 58 -15.16 -11.94 29.89
C GLN A 58 -16.16 -12.94 29.32
N TYR A 59 -16.96 -12.49 28.35
CA TYR A 59 -17.90 -13.31 27.60
C TYR A 59 -17.32 -13.57 26.21
N GLU A 60 -17.34 -14.85 25.78
CA GLU A 60 -16.84 -15.26 24.46
C GLU A 60 -17.97 -15.32 23.45
N GLU A 61 -17.63 -15.08 22.17
CA GLU A 61 -18.55 -15.25 21.04
C GLU A 61 -19.90 -14.56 21.23
N VAL A 62 -19.88 -13.31 21.65
CA VAL A 62 -21.07 -12.51 21.83
C VAL A 62 -21.51 -11.90 20.50
N PRO A 63 -22.75 -12.17 20.04
CA PRO A 63 -23.30 -11.46 18.89
C PRO A 63 -23.54 -9.99 19.25
N ILE A 64 -23.02 -9.11 18.43
CA ILE A 64 -23.16 -7.67 18.62
C ILE A 64 -23.35 -7.01 17.26
N GLU A 65 -24.25 -6.04 17.20
CA GLU A 65 -24.45 -5.23 16.00
C GLU A 65 -23.95 -3.81 16.28
N ILE A 66 -23.05 -3.34 15.44
CA ILE A 66 -22.38 -2.05 15.61
C ILE A 66 -22.71 -1.19 14.41
N SER A 67 -23.52 -0.16 14.61
CA SER A 67 -23.94 0.76 13.53
C SER A 67 -24.49 -0.01 12.31
N GLY A 68 -25.29 -1.05 12.55
CA GLY A 68 -25.89 -1.87 11.52
C GLY A 68 -25.00 -3.01 10.99
N HIS A 69 -23.77 -3.14 11.47
CA HIS A 69 -22.84 -4.20 11.06
C HIS A 69 -22.74 -5.28 12.11
N LYS A 70 -22.95 -6.53 11.70
CA LYS A 70 -22.94 -7.68 12.62
C LYS A 70 -21.52 -8.18 12.87
N ALA A 71 -21.23 -8.47 14.12
CA ALA A 71 -19.98 -9.07 14.56
C ALA A 71 -20.24 -10.09 15.65
N VAL A 72 -19.31 -11.00 15.86
CA VAL A 72 -19.34 -11.98 16.94
C VAL A 72 -17.96 -12.04 17.54
N GLY A 73 -17.85 -11.76 18.85
CA GLY A 73 -16.53 -11.79 19.48
C GLY A 73 -16.59 -11.60 20.98
N THR A 74 -15.41 -11.48 21.56
CA THR A 74 -15.27 -11.32 22.99
C THR A 74 -15.73 -9.94 23.45
N VAL A 75 -16.58 -9.92 24.47
CA VAL A 75 -17.06 -8.69 25.12
C VAL A 75 -16.76 -8.77 26.60
N LEU A 76 -16.11 -7.74 27.09
CA LEU A 76 -15.81 -7.58 28.52
C LEU A 76 -16.86 -6.67 29.14
N VAL A 77 -17.33 -7.01 30.33
CA VAL A 77 -18.36 -6.23 31.05
C VAL A 77 -17.82 -5.87 32.39
N GLY A 78 -17.84 -4.58 32.72
CA GLY A 78 -17.34 -4.09 34.02
C GLY A 78 -17.45 -2.58 34.16
N PRO A 79 -16.83 -2.02 35.21
CA PRO A 79 -16.96 -0.61 35.56
C PRO A 79 -16.12 0.32 34.67
N THR A 80 -16.41 0.33 33.38
CA THR A 80 -15.84 1.29 32.44
C THR A 80 -16.66 2.58 32.44
N PRO A 81 -16.04 3.77 32.32
CA PRO A 81 -16.79 5.02 32.25
C PRO A 81 -17.60 5.18 30.96
N VAL A 82 -17.28 4.44 29.92
CA VAL A 82 -17.94 4.51 28.61
C VAL A 82 -17.89 3.14 27.93
N ASN A 83 -18.94 2.83 27.18
CA ASN A 83 -18.93 1.63 26.33
C ASN A 83 -17.90 1.82 25.22
N ILE A 84 -16.97 0.89 25.07
CA ILE A 84 -15.85 0.96 24.14
C ILE A 84 -15.89 -0.22 23.19
N ILE A 85 -15.88 0.05 21.89
CA ILE A 85 -15.66 -0.97 20.86
C ILE A 85 -14.18 -0.94 20.48
N GLY A 86 -13.47 -2.02 20.79
CA GLY A 86 -12.05 -2.16 20.53
C GLY A 86 -11.75 -2.83 19.20
N ARG A 87 -10.45 -3.00 18.91
CA ARG A 87 -9.98 -3.53 17.63
C ARG A 87 -10.48 -4.95 17.34
N ASN A 88 -10.72 -5.75 18.37
CA ASN A 88 -11.24 -7.13 18.17
C ASN A 88 -12.55 -7.15 17.38
N LEU A 89 -13.41 -6.15 17.54
CA LEU A 89 -14.66 -6.04 16.80
C LEU A 89 -14.59 -5.05 15.64
N LEU A 90 -13.80 -3.98 15.78
CA LEU A 90 -13.62 -3.01 14.69
C LEU A 90 -13.10 -3.68 13.41
N THR A 91 -12.19 -4.64 13.54
CA THR A 91 -11.68 -5.40 12.40
C THR A 91 -12.79 -6.20 11.70
N GLN A 92 -13.69 -6.80 12.48
CA GLN A 92 -14.77 -7.61 11.93
C GLN A 92 -15.78 -6.79 11.12
N ILE A 93 -16.04 -5.56 11.51
CA ILE A 93 -16.97 -4.69 10.78
C ILE A 93 -16.29 -3.88 9.66
N GLY A 94 -15.00 -4.12 9.43
CA GLY A 94 -14.26 -3.45 8.36
C GLY A 94 -13.88 -2.01 8.64
N CYS A 95 -13.75 -1.63 9.91
CA CYS A 95 -13.33 -0.29 10.29
C CYS A 95 -11.85 -0.09 9.98
N THR A 96 -11.53 1.01 9.30
CA THR A 96 -10.16 1.37 8.94
C THR A 96 -9.87 2.83 9.26
N LEU A 97 -8.58 3.15 9.44
CA LEU A 97 -8.11 4.52 9.53
C LEU A 97 -7.54 4.91 8.17
N ASN A 98 -8.04 6.01 7.62
CA ASN A 98 -7.61 6.47 6.31
C ASN A 98 -7.07 7.89 6.41
N PHE A 99 -5.85 8.08 5.89
CA PHE A 99 -5.21 9.38 5.82
C PHE A 99 -5.13 9.83 4.38
N PRO A 100 -5.33 11.12 4.09
CA PRO A 100 -5.16 11.62 2.74
C PRO A 100 -3.70 11.49 2.34
N ILE A 101 -3.48 10.94 1.14
CA ILE A 101 -2.14 10.85 0.56
C ILE A 101 -1.93 12.10 -0.28
N SER A 102 -0.76 12.76 -0.11
CA SER A 102 -0.40 13.91 -0.94
C SER A 102 -0.31 13.47 -2.41
N PRO A 103 -0.93 14.18 -3.34
CA PRO A 103 -0.89 13.80 -4.75
C PRO A 103 0.52 13.98 -5.31
N ILE A 104 0.98 12.99 -6.07
CA ILE A 104 2.23 13.05 -6.82
C ILE A 104 1.89 13.56 -8.22
N ASP A 105 2.58 14.62 -8.66
CA ASP A 105 2.39 15.15 -9.99
C ASP A 105 2.82 14.14 -11.05
N THR A 106 2.00 13.98 -12.09
CA THR A 106 2.37 13.12 -13.20
C THR A 106 3.42 13.79 -14.08
N VAL A 107 4.32 12.98 -14.63
CA VAL A 107 5.32 13.44 -15.59
C VAL A 107 4.75 13.23 -16.99
N PRO A 108 4.64 14.28 -17.82
CA PRO A 108 4.15 14.12 -19.20
C PRO A 108 5.02 13.17 -20.00
N VAL A 109 4.39 12.23 -20.69
CA VAL A 109 5.07 11.22 -21.52
C VAL A 109 4.48 11.21 -22.91
N LYS A 110 5.34 11.02 -23.91
CA LYS A 110 4.94 10.93 -25.32
C LYS A 110 5.54 9.70 -25.96
N LEU A 111 4.88 9.22 -26.99
CA LEU A 111 5.49 8.27 -27.93
C LEU A 111 6.53 9.01 -28.77
N LYS A 112 7.42 8.25 -29.38
CA LYS A 112 8.38 8.78 -30.38
C LYS A 112 7.61 9.42 -31.53
N PRO A 113 8.16 10.50 -32.14
CA PRO A 113 7.48 11.17 -33.24
C PRO A 113 7.10 10.20 -34.37
N GLY A 114 5.86 10.34 -34.84
CA GLY A 114 5.35 9.52 -35.95
C GLY A 114 4.98 8.09 -35.59
N MET A 115 5.08 7.70 -34.32
CA MET A 115 4.73 6.37 -33.87
C MET A 115 3.38 6.35 -33.16
N ASP A 116 2.64 5.26 -33.36
CA ASP A 116 1.40 4.98 -32.64
C ASP A 116 1.66 3.96 -31.54
N GLY A 117 0.67 3.69 -30.68
CA GLY A 117 0.76 2.72 -29.61
C GLY A 117 0.84 1.27 -30.08
N PRO A 118 1.20 0.35 -29.20
CA PRO A 118 1.36 -1.05 -29.57
C PRO A 118 0.02 -1.72 -29.83
N LYS A 119 -0.01 -2.60 -30.82
CA LYS A 119 -1.20 -3.40 -31.19
C LYS A 119 -0.76 -4.85 -31.32
N VAL A 120 -0.25 -5.42 -30.24
CA VAL A 120 0.28 -6.77 -30.22
C VAL A 120 -0.79 -7.74 -29.73
N LYS A 121 -0.98 -8.82 -30.48
CA LYS A 121 -2.01 -9.82 -30.18
C LYS A 121 -1.68 -10.58 -28.89
N GLN A 122 -2.71 -10.81 -28.09
CA GLN A 122 -2.60 -11.65 -26.89
C GLN A 122 -2.57 -13.12 -27.30
N TRP A 123 -1.60 -13.87 -26.79
CA TRP A 123 -1.51 -15.31 -26.96
C TRP A 123 -2.58 -16.03 -26.17
N PRO A 124 -3.10 -17.17 -26.67
CA PRO A 124 -3.99 -18.01 -25.86
C PRO A 124 -3.28 -18.46 -24.59
N LEU A 125 -4.03 -18.50 -23.50
CA LEU A 125 -3.54 -18.94 -22.20
C LEU A 125 -4.38 -20.12 -21.69
N THR A 126 -3.76 -20.96 -20.86
CA THR A 126 -4.46 -22.05 -20.21
C THR A 126 -5.49 -21.50 -19.21
N GLU A 127 -6.53 -22.29 -18.94
CA GLU A 127 -7.57 -21.91 -17.97
C GLU A 127 -7.00 -21.56 -16.59
N GLU A 128 -6.02 -22.34 -16.13
CA GLU A 128 -5.33 -22.11 -14.85
C GLU A 128 -4.66 -20.73 -14.81
N LYS A 129 -3.97 -20.37 -15.89
CA LYS A 129 -3.28 -19.07 -15.99
C LYS A 129 -4.28 -17.91 -16.08
N ILE A 130 -5.36 -18.09 -16.84
CA ILE A 130 -6.42 -17.09 -16.94
C ILE A 130 -7.03 -16.81 -15.56
N LYS A 131 -7.35 -17.87 -14.82
CA LYS A 131 -7.90 -17.75 -13.48
C LYS A 131 -6.95 -16.99 -12.54
N ALA A 132 -5.66 -17.33 -12.59
CA ALA A 132 -4.65 -16.63 -11.79
C ALA A 132 -4.56 -15.14 -12.15
N LEU A 133 -4.58 -14.81 -13.43
CA LEU A 133 -4.52 -13.43 -13.89
C LEU A 133 -5.77 -12.64 -13.51
N VAL A 134 -6.95 -13.26 -13.54
CA VAL A 134 -8.19 -12.61 -13.08
C VAL A 134 -8.08 -12.23 -11.61
N GLU A 135 -7.58 -13.13 -10.76
CA GLU A 135 -7.38 -12.84 -9.33
C GLU A 135 -6.38 -11.68 -9.12
N ILE A 136 -5.25 -11.73 -9.81
CA ILE A 136 -4.21 -10.70 -9.70
C ILE A 136 -4.76 -9.34 -10.15
N CYS A 137 -5.42 -9.29 -11.29
CA CYS A 137 -5.95 -8.03 -11.83
C CYS A 137 -7.13 -7.49 -11.03
N THR A 138 -7.96 -8.35 -10.46
CA THR A 138 -9.04 -7.91 -9.56
C THR A 138 -8.46 -7.20 -8.35
N GLU A 139 -7.40 -7.74 -7.76
CA GLU A 139 -6.72 -7.12 -6.64
C GLU A 139 -6.05 -5.80 -7.04
N MET A 140 -5.37 -5.78 -8.18
CA MET A 140 -4.74 -4.56 -8.69
C MET A 140 -5.78 -3.47 -8.97
N GLU A 141 -6.94 -3.83 -9.48
CA GLU A 141 -8.03 -2.88 -9.72
C GLU A 141 -8.54 -2.29 -8.42
N LYS A 142 -8.73 -3.12 -7.38
CA LYS A 142 -9.13 -2.65 -6.04
C LYS A 142 -8.13 -1.65 -5.45
N GLU A 143 -6.85 -1.88 -5.71
CA GLU A 143 -5.79 -1.00 -5.24
C GLU A 143 -5.61 0.25 -6.10
N GLY A 144 -6.39 0.40 -7.17
CA GLY A 144 -6.32 1.56 -8.05
C GLY A 144 -5.16 1.55 -9.04
N LYS A 145 -4.42 0.44 -9.14
CA LYS A 145 -3.24 0.32 -10.02
C LYS A 145 -3.62 0.20 -11.49
N ILE A 146 -4.75 -0.43 -11.77
CA ILE A 146 -5.30 -0.59 -13.12
C ILE A 146 -6.79 -0.28 -13.13
N SER A 147 -7.33 0.03 -14.30
CA SER A 147 -8.75 0.26 -14.51
C SER A 147 -9.24 -0.47 -15.74
N LYS A 148 -10.47 -0.95 -15.70
CA LYS A 148 -11.12 -1.54 -16.87
C LYS A 148 -11.31 -0.50 -17.96
N ILE A 149 -11.14 -0.91 -19.20
CA ILE A 149 -11.33 -0.06 -20.38
C ILE A 149 -12.32 -0.69 -21.35
N GLY A 150 -12.90 0.15 -22.18
CA GLY A 150 -13.86 -0.27 -23.17
C GLY A 150 -13.22 -0.64 -24.52
N PRO A 151 -14.07 -1.02 -25.49
CA PRO A 151 -13.63 -1.47 -26.80
C PRO A 151 -13.08 -0.36 -27.70
N GLU A 152 -13.26 0.88 -27.32
CA GLU A 152 -12.76 2.04 -28.07
C GLU A 152 -11.24 2.15 -28.09
N ASN A 153 -10.55 1.51 -27.15
CA ASN A 153 -9.10 1.51 -27.09
C ASN A 153 -8.54 0.44 -28.05
N PRO A 154 -7.80 0.83 -29.11
CA PRO A 154 -7.29 -0.11 -30.09
C PRO A 154 -5.97 -0.77 -29.71
N TYR A 155 -5.35 -0.35 -28.60
CA TYR A 155 -4.00 -0.79 -28.23
C TYR A 155 -4.03 -2.06 -27.43
N ASN A 156 -2.95 -2.84 -27.51
CA ASN A 156 -2.80 -4.03 -26.71
C ASN A 156 -1.32 -4.43 -26.57
N THR A 157 -0.99 -4.86 -25.38
CA THR A 157 0.29 -5.45 -25.01
C THR A 157 0.02 -6.86 -24.45
N PRO A 158 0.78 -7.88 -24.85
CA PRO A 158 0.53 -9.23 -24.37
C PRO A 158 0.97 -9.41 -22.93
N ILE A 159 0.24 -10.27 -22.20
CA ILE A 159 0.55 -10.65 -20.83
C ILE A 159 0.73 -12.15 -20.70
N PHE A 160 1.47 -12.54 -19.69
CA PHE A 160 1.79 -13.92 -19.36
C PHE A 160 1.61 -14.15 -17.86
N ALA A 161 1.42 -15.39 -17.48
CA ALA A 161 1.47 -15.80 -16.07
C ALA A 161 2.62 -16.78 -15.89
N ILE A 162 3.47 -16.51 -14.91
CA ILE A 162 4.60 -17.37 -14.54
C ILE A 162 4.49 -17.73 -13.07
N LYS A 163 4.95 -18.91 -12.70
CA LYS A 163 4.99 -19.31 -11.30
C LYS A 163 6.19 -18.68 -10.59
N LYS A 164 5.97 -18.21 -9.37
CA LYS A 164 7.05 -17.75 -8.51
C LYS A 164 7.88 -18.95 -8.04
N LYS A 165 9.11 -18.68 -7.60
CA LYS A 165 10.06 -19.72 -7.13
C LYS A 165 9.53 -20.58 -5.99
N ASP A 166 8.60 -20.08 -5.17
CA ASP A 166 7.94 -20.83 -4.09
C ASP A 166 6.85 -21.81 -4.57
N GLY A 167 6.61 -21.87 -5.88
CA GLY A 167 5.79 -22.89 -6.55
C GLY A 167 4.29 -22.76 -6.43
N ASN A 168 3.78 -21.93 -5.52
CA ASN A 168 2.34 -21.86 -5.23
C ASN A 168 1.64 -20.58 -5.70
N LYS A 169 2.40 -19.56 -6.04
CA LYS A 169 1.84 -18.27 -6.45
C LYS A 169 2.19 -17.95 -7.90
N TRP A 170 1.21 -17.42 -8.61
CA TRP A 170 1.39 -16.92 -9.96
C TRP A 170 1.81 -15.45 -9.93
N ARG A 171 2.61 -15.08 -10.91
CA ARG A 171 3.02 -13.69 -11.14
C ARG A 171 2.61 -13.26 -12.53
N LYS A 172 2.05 -12.05 -12.64
CA LYS A 172 1.73 -11.44 -13.93
C LYS A 172 3.01 -10.85 -14.55
N LEU A 173 3.26 -11.16 -15.81
CA LEU A 173 4.32 -10.56 -16.59
C LEU A 173 3.70 -9.85 -17.79
N VAL A 174 4.03 -8.58 -17.98
CA VAL A 174 3.57 -7.81 -19.13
C VAL A 174 4.76 -7.60 -20.07
N ASP A 175 4.58 -7.96 -21.33
CA ASP A 175 5.66 -7.81 -22.33
C ASP A 175 5.59 -6.43 -22.98
N PHE A 176 6.23 -5.46 -22.38
CA PHE A 176 6.27 -4.08 -22.86
C PHE A 176 7.33 -3.82 -23.94
N ARG A 177 7.94 -4.85 -24.52
CA ARG A 177 9.00 -4.64 -25.52
C ARG A 177 8.56 -3.73 -26.67
N GLU A 178 7.34 -3.93 -27.18
CA GLU A 178 6.84 -3.11 -28.28
C GLU A 178 6.51 -1.68 -27.84
N LEU A 179 5.86 -1.52 -26.68
CA LEU A 179 5.62 -0.19 -26.14
C LEU A 179 6.93 0.54 -25.83
N ASN A 180 7.92 -0.18 -25.32
CA ASN A 180 9.22 0.42 -25.02
C ASN A 180 9.92 0.97 -26.26
N LYS A 181 9.82 0.26 -27.39
CA LYS A 181 10.38 0.74 -28.67
C LYS A 181 9.71 2.02 -29.13
N ARG A 182 8.45 2.21 -28.81
CA ARG A 182 7.62 3.33 -29.26
C ARG A 182 7.57 4.50 -28.27
N THR A 183 8.09 4.29 -27.05
CA THR A 183 8.13 5.32 -26.01
C THR A 183 9.32 6.24 -26.24
N GLN A 184 9.12 7.55 -25.97
CA GLN A 184 10.21 8.54 -26.01
C GLN A 184 11.42 8.06 -25.21
N ASP A 185 12.59 8.54 -25.56
CA ASP A 185 13.77 8.30 -24.76
C ASP A 185 13.74 9.22 -23.53
N PHE A 186 14.14 8.65 -22.40
CA PHE A 186 14.28 9.41 -21.18
C PHE A 186 15.74 9.65 -20.91
N TRP A 187 16.06 10.88 -20.51
CA TRP A 187 17.40 11.17 -20.07
C TRP A 187 17.59 10.54 -18.69
N GLU A 188 18.09 9.32 -18.69
CA GLU A 188 18.30 8.58 -17.46
C GLU A 188 19.55 9.06 -16.75
N VAL A 189 19.34 9.72 -15.63
CA VAL A 189 20.39 10.15 -14.73
C VAL A 189 20.95 8.95 -13.96
N GLN A 190 20.28 7.79 -13.99
CA GLN A 190 20.64 6.62 -13.17
C GLN A 190 21.76 5.75 -13.72
N LEU A 191 21.93 5.70 -15.02
CA LEU A 191 23.01 4.93 -15.60
C LEU A 191 24.29 5.75 -15.49
N GLY A 192 25.06 5.53 -14.41
CA GLY A 192 26.32 6.15 -14.19
C GLY A 192 26.38 7.25 -13.14
N ILE A 193 25.38 7.37 -12.26
CA ILE A 193 25.52 8.21 -11.08
C ILE A 193 26.55 7.53 -10.18
N PRO A 194 27.73 8.15 -9.98
CA PRO A 194 28.66 7.64 -8.97
C PRO A 194 28.03 7.78 -7.61
N HIS A 195 28.30 6.83 -6.71
CA HIS A 195 27.96 6.99 -5.31
C HIS A 195 28.46 8.34 -4.83
N PRO A 196 27.67 9.09 -4.04
CA PRO A 196 28.21 10.26 -3.37
C PRO A 196 29.44 9.81 -2.59
N ALA A 197 30.58 10.42 -2.85
CA ALA A 197 31.83 10.05 -2.19
C ALA A 197 31.70 10.12 -0.66
N GLY A 198 30.83 11.00 -0.17
CA GLY A 198 30.53 11.15 1.24
C GLY A 198 29.79 10.00 1.89
N LEU A 199 29.04 9.19 1.14
CA LEU A 199 28.22 8.10 1.73
C LEU A 199 29.09 7.03 2.38
N LYS A 200 30.20 6.65 1.74
CA LYS A 200 31.13 5.65 2.26
C LYS A 200 31.84 6.09 3.54
N LYS A 201 31.89 7.39 3.81
CA LYS A 201 32.59 7.97 4.96
C LYS A 201 31.64 8.21 6.14
N LYS A 202 30.34 7.97 5.98
CA LYS A 202 29.37 8.20 7.05
C LYS A 202 29.46 7.10 8.12
N LYS A 203 29.24 7.49 9.39
CA LYS A 203 29.27 6.57 10.52
C LYS A 203 28.18 5.52 10.46
N SER A 204 26.98 5.91 10.03
CA SER A 204 25.83 5.03 9.95
C SER A 204 25.16 5.19 8.61
N VAL A 205 24.80 4.08 7.99
CA VAL A 205 24.04 4.05 6.74
C VAL A 205 22.90 3.07 6.89
N THR A 206 21.70 3.53 6.60
CA THR A 206 20.49 2.69 6.58
C THR A 206 20.01 2.55 5.15
N VAL A 207 19.58 1.36 4.79
CA VAL A 207 19.00 1.06 3.48
C VAL A 207 17.49 0.93 3.65
N LEU A 208 16.73 1.77 2.97
CA LEU A 208 15.27 1.69 2.95
C LEU A 208 14.82 1.10 1.61
N ASP A 209 14.05 0.02 1.68
CA ASP A 209 13.45 -0.59 0.51
C ASP A 209 12.15 0.15 0.17
N VAL A 210 12.09 0.69 -1.03
CA VAL A 210 10.91 1.35 -1.58
C VAL A 210 10.38 0.57 -2.80
N GLY A 211 10.55 -0.75 -2.80
CA GLY A 211 10.31 -1.63 -3.96
C GLY A 211 8.89 -1.61 -4.52
N ASP A 212 7.88 -1.37 -3.71
CA ASP A 212 6.50 -1.23 -4.19
C ASP A 212 6.17 0.19 -4.68
N ALA A 213 7.18 1.04 -4.71
CA ALA A 213 6.99 2.46 -4.94
C ALA A 213 6.58 2.82 -6.37
N TYR A 214 6.93 2.02 -7.38
CA TYR A 214 6.46 2.24 -8.75
C TYR A 214 4.93 2.30 -8.80
N PHE A 215 4.28 1.41 -8.06
CA PHE A 215 2.82 1.35 -8.00
C PHE A 215 2.18 2.50 -7.21
N SER A 216 2.99 3.33 -6.56
CA SER A 216 2.52 4.53 -5.86
C SER A 216 2.63 5.79 -6.71
N VAL A 217 3.35 5.73 -7.84
CA VAL A 217 3.55 6.87 -8.72
C VAL A 217 2.55 6.81 -9.88
N PRO A 218 1.69 7.84 -10.04
CA PRO A 218 0.71 7.84 -11.11
C PRO A 218 1.35 8.02 -12.48
N LEU A 219 0.77 7.36 -13.46
CA LEU A 219 1.14 7.50 -14.87
C LEU A 219 0.36 8.65 -15.49
N ASP A 220 0.99 9.42 -16.35
CA ASP A 220 0.37 10.47 -17.13
C ASP A 220 -0.94 9.98 -17.79
N LYS A 221 -2.04 10.67 -17.53
CA LYS A 221 -3.38 10.26 -18.00
C LYS A 221 -3.46 10.07 -19.51
N GLU A 222 -2.80 10.94 -20.26
CA GLU A 222 -2.81 10.89 -21.73
C GLU A 222 -2.07 9.66 -22.27
N PHE A 223 -1.16 9.09 -21.49
CA PHE A 223 -0.35 7.95 -21.89
C PHE A 223 -0.97 6.60 -21.50
N ARG A 224 -1.88 6.56 -20.54
CA ARG A 224 -2.43 5.32 -19.97
C ARG A 224 -3.02 4.38 -21.02
N LYS A 225 -3.66 4.93 -22.05
CA LYS A 225 -4.27 4.14 -23.12
C LYS A 225 -3.28 3.21 -23.83
N TYR A 226 -2.01 3.59 -23.89
CA TYR A 226 -0.98 2.78 -24.54
C TYR A 226 -0.52 1.58 -23.73
N THR A 227 -0.88 1.53 -22.46
CA THR A 227 -0.54 0.41 -21.56
C THR A 227 -1.61 -0.68 -21.53
N ALA A 228 -2.58 -0.61 -22.41
CA ALA A 228 -3.71 -1.52 -22.45
C ALA A 228 -3.28 -2.97 -22.64
N PHE A 229 -3.93 -3.87 -21.93
CA PHE A 229 -3.71 -5.31 -22.04
C PHE A 229 -5.03 -6.06 -21.89
N THR A 230 -5.00 -7.35 -22.21
CA THR A 230 -6.22 -8.18 -22.24
C THR A 230 -5.96 -9.49 -21.51
N ILE A 231 -6.87 -9.87 -20.62
CA ILE A 231 -6.93 -11.24 -20.12
C ILE A 231 -7.85 -11.99 -21.09
N PRO A 232 -7.33 -12.97 -21.85
CA PRO A 232 -8.16 -13.68 -22.82
C PRO A 232 -9.17 -14.59 -22.12
N SER A 233 -10.25 -14.90 -22.81
CA SER A 233 -11.20 -15.91 -22.35
C SER A 233 -10.73 -17.29 -22.76
N THR A 234 -11.20 -18.33 -22.07
CA THR A 234 -10.92 -19.73 -22.44
C THR A 234 -11.40 -19.98 -23.86
N ASN A 235 -10.48 -20.47 -24.73
CA ASN A 235 -10.74 -20.74 -26.14
C ASN A 235 -11.30 -19.56 -26.93
N ASN A 236 -11.11 -18.35 -26.44
CA ASN A 236 -11.61 -17.11 -27.08
C ASN A 236 -13.15 -17.12 -27.29
N GLU A 237 -13.88 -17.80 -26.42
CA GLU A 237 -15.34 -17.91 -26.52
C GLU A 237 -16.06 -16.59 -26.23
N THR A 238 -15.46 -15.73 -25.40
CA THR A 238 -16.00 -14.41 -25.07
C THR A 238 -14.93 -13.35 -25.26
N PRO A 239 -15.31 -12.06 -25.36
CA PRO A 239 -14.34 -11.00 -25.33
C PRO A 239 -13.52 -11.05 -24.05
N GLY A 240 -12.21 -10.79 -24.15
CA GLY A 240 -11.33 -10.74 -23.00
C GLY A 240 -11.63 -9.55 -22.10
N ILE A 241 -11.09 -9.60 -20.89
CA ILE A 241 -11.18 -8.47 -19.94
C ILE A 241 -10.04 -7.51 -20.24
N ARG A 242 -10.39 -6.24 -20.48
CA ARG A 242 -9.41 -5.24 -20.86
C ARG A 242 -9.15 -4.26 -19.72
N TYR A 243 -7.86 -3.95 -19.53
CA TYR A 243 -7.38 -3.02 -18.51
C TYR A 243 -6.35 -2.06 -19.09
N GLN A 244 -6.12 -0.95 -18.38
CA GLN A 244 -4.99 -0.08 -18.59
C GLN A 244 -4.36 0.28 -17.24
N TYR A 245 -3.10 0.70 -17.24
CA TYR A 245 -2.40 1.11 -16.04
C TYR A 245 -2.73 2.55 -15.66
N ASN A 246 -2.89 2.78 -14.35
CA ASN A 246 -3.01 4.11 -13.77
C ASN A 246 -1.70 4.56 -13.11
N VAL A 247 -0.78 3.64 -12.89
CA VAL A 247 0.50 3.83 -12.20
C VAL A 247 1.64 3.34 -13.08
N LEU A 248 2.88 3.63 -12.69
CA LEU A 248 4.05 3.20 -13.44
C LEU A 248 4.10 1.67 -13.53
N PRO A 249 4.04 1.08 -14.73
CA PRO A 249 4.08 -0.38 -14.87
C PRO A 249 5.49 -0.93 -14.71
N GLN A 250 5.61 -2.12 -14.14
CA GLN A 250 6.88 -2.83 -14.13
C GLN A 250 7.25 -3.27 -15.55
N GLY A 251 8.50 -3.08 -15.91
CA GLY A 251 9.01 -3.47 -17.23
C GLY A 251 8.80 -2.43 -18.32
N TRP A 252 8.11 -1.33 -18.03
CA TRP A 252 8.02 -0.21 -18.97
C TRP A 252 9.27 0.68 -18.86
N LYS A 253 9.79 1.09 -20.02
CA LYS A 253 11.00 1.90 -20.16
C LYS A 253 10.99 3.17 -19.31
N GLY A 254 9.83 3.82 -19.20
CA GLY A 254 9.70 5.09 -18.49
C GLY A 254 9.63 4.98 -16.97
N SER A 255 9.31 3.80 -16.42
CA SER A 255 9.08 3.65 -14.99
C SER A 255 10.29 4.00 -14.12
N PRO A 256 11.51 3.52 -14.40
CA PRO A 256 12.67 3.89 -13.59
C PRO A 256 12.96 5.40 -13.62
N ALA A 257 12.94 6.00 -14.80
CA ALA A 257 13.27 7.42 -14.96
C ALA A 257 12.25 8.33 -14.26
N ILE A 258 10.96 8.05 -14.45
CA ILE A 258 9.89 8.84 -13.84
C ILE A 258 9.86 8.65 -12.33
N PHE A 259 10.06 7.41 -11.86
CA PHE A 259 10.15 7.12 -10.44
C PHE A 259 11.29 7.92 -9.78
N GLN A 260 12.48 7.90 -10.38
CA GLN A 260 13.62 8.64 -9.87
C GLN A 260 13.36 10.13 -9.78
N SER A 261 12.82 10.71 -10.85
CA SER A 261 12.48 12.13 -10.90
C SER A 261 11.45 12.49 -9.83
N SER A 262 10.42 11.68 -9.68
CA SER A 262 9.38 11.89 -8.67
C SER A 262 9.94 11.79 -7.25
N MET A 263 10.76 10.78 -6.99
CA MET A 263 11.39 10.58 -5.68
C MET A 263 12.33 11.75 -5.35
N THR A 264 13.08 12.24 -6.30
CA THR A 264 13.96 13.40 -6.11
C THR A 264 13.16 14.62 -5.66
N LYS A 265 12.02 14.89 -6.29
CA LYS A 265 11.13 15.98 -5.90
C LYS A 265 10.57 15.79 -4.49
N ILE A 266 10.16 14.58 -4.17
CA ILE A 266 9.58 14.24 -2.85
C ILE A 266 10.63 14.39 -1.76
N LEU A 267 11.88 14.00 -2.02
CA LEU A 267 12.97 14.08 -1.05
C LEU A 267 13.53 15.49 -0.85
N GLU A 268 13.30 16.40 -1.78
CA GLU A 268 13.89 17.74 -1.74
C GLU A 268 13.65 18.48 -0.42
N PRO A 269 12.41 18.58 0.10
CA PRO A 269 12.18 19.27 1.37
C PRO A 269 12.95 18.64 2.55
N PHE A 270 13.01 17.32 2.60
CA PHE A 270 13.75 16.62 3.66
C PHE A 270 15.25 16.89 3.56
N ARG A 271 15.81 16.88 2.36
CA ARG A 271 17.23 17.19 2.14
C ARG A 271 17.58 18.61 2.58
N LYS A 272 16.69 19.56 2.30
CA LYS A 272 16.89 20.96 2.72
C LYS A 272 16.90 21.12 4.22
N GLN A 273 16.04 20.40 4.93
CA GLN A 273 15.97 20.45 6.38
C GLN A 273 17.08 19.66 7.07
N ASN A 274 17.74 18.75 6.36
CA ASN A 274 18.76 17.86 6.89
C ASN A 274 19.99 17.84 5.98
N PRO A 275 20.71 18.97 5.84
CA PRO A 275 21.79 19.07 4.86
C PRO A 275 22.99 18.15 5.14
N ASP A 276 23.13 17.68 6.39
CA ASP A 276 24.21 16.78 6.79
C ASP A 276 23.91 15.30 6.48
N ILE A 277 22.67 15.00 6.10
CA ILE A 277 22.27 13.65 5.75
C ILE A 277 22.43 13.44 4.25
N VAL A 278 23.11 12.35 3.89
CA VAL A 278 23.31 11.97 2.50
C VAL A 278 22.28 10.90 2.12
N ILE A 279 21.49 11.17 1.09
CA ILE A 279 20.52 10.22 0.56
C ILE A 279 20.90 9.87 -0.87
N TYR A 280 21.16 8.59 -1.12
CA TYR A 280 21.47 8.06 -2.44
C TYR A 280 20.34 7.17 -2.92
N GLN A 281 19.81 7.48 -4.10
CA GLN A 281 18.73 6.71 -4.74
C GLN A 281 19.34 5.70 -5.72
N TYR A 282 19.12 4.43 -5.47
CA TYR A 282 19.59 3.37 -6.37
C TYR A 282 18.50 2.33 -6.55
N VAL A 283 17.95 2.27 -7.76
CA VAL A 283 16.87 1.36 -8.15
C VAL A 283 15.70 1.45 -7.16
N ASP A 284 15.48 0.41 -6.38
CA ASP A 284 14.36 0.31 -5.41
C ASP A 284 14.78 0.69 -3.99
N ASP A 285 16.00 1.17 -3.81
CA ASP A 285 16.55 1.42 -2.48
C ASP A 285 16.96 2.88 -2.27
N LEU A 286 16.79 3.33 -1.05
CA LEU A 286 17.36 4.58 -0.57
C LEU A 286 18.44 4.27 0.45
N TYR A 287 19.67 4.75 0.18
CA TYR A 287 20.78 4.65 1.12
C TYR A 287 20.88 5.98 1.86
N VAL A 288 20.70 5.94 3.18
CA VAL A 288 20.65 7.14 4.01
C VAL A 288 21.83 7.11 4.98
N GLY A 289 22.78 8.01 4.79
CA GLY A 289 23.99 8.09 5.60
C GLY A 289 24.04 9.33 6.46
N SER A 290 24.52 9.20 7.71
CA SER A 290 24.77 10.32 8.60
C SER A 290 25.95 10.04 9.52
N ASP A 291 26.50 11.09 10.11
CA ASP A 291 27.53 11.02 11.15
C ASP A 291 26.95 11.19 12.55
N LEU A 292 25.62 11.15 12.67
CA LEU A 292 24.93 11.27 13.93
C LEU A 292 25.15 10.03 14.81
N GLU A 293 24.99 10.21 16.12
CA GLU A 293 24.90 9.08 17.03
C GLU A 293 23.77 8.16 16.60
N ILE A 294 23.90 6.85 16.86
CA ILE A 294 22.99 5.82 16.35
C ILE A 294 21.50 6.09 16.71
N GLY A 295 21.24 6.57 17.92
CA GLY A 295 19.88 6.91 18.34
C GLY A 295 19.30 8.06 17.54
N GLN A 296 20.09 9.10 17.30
CA GLN A 296 19.69 10.26 16.49
C GLN A 296 19.55 9.87 15.01
N HIS A 297 20.43 9.01 14.53
CA HIS A 297 20.33 8.49 13.16
C HIS A 297 18.99 7.75 12.96
N ARG A 298 18.63 6.86 13.88
CA ARG A 298 17.35 6.14 13.83
C ARG A 298 16.15 7.07 13.86
N THR A 299 16.22 8.13 14.66
CA THR A 299 15.17 9.16 14.71
C THR A 299 15.00 9.83 13.35
N LYS A 300 16.11 10.17 12.68
CA LYS A 300 16.07 10.76 11.33
C LYS A 300 15.52 9.78 10.29
N ILE A 301 15.83 8.50 10.41
CA ILE A 301 15.25 7.47 9.54
C ILE A 301 13.73 7.42 9.72
N GLU A 302 13.23 7.47 10.96
CA GLU A 302 11.78 7.50 11.21
C GLU A 302 11.12 8.77 10.69
N GLU A 303 11.78 9.92 10.80
CA GLU A 303 11.31 11.17 10.21
C GLU A 303 11.22 11.07 8.68
N LEU A 304 12.21 10.45 8.03
CA LEU A 304 12.20 10.22 6.59
C LEU A 304 11.09 9.27 6.19
N ARG A 305 10.91 8.17 6.92
CA ARG A 305 9.82 7.22 6.67
C ARG A 305 8.46 7.90 6.77
N ALA A 306 8.25 8.73 7.78
CA ALA A 306 7.01 9.51 7.95
C ALA A 306 6.84 10.50 6.79
N HIS A 307 7.91 11.15 6.34
CA HIS A 307 7.88 12.06 5.19
C HIS A 307 7.44 11.33 3.93
N LEU A 308 8.02 10.16 3.64
CA LEU A 308 7.67 9.35 2.48
C LEU A 308 6.22 8.82 2.53
N LEU A 309 5.75 8.49 3.72
CA LEU A 309 4.39 7.99 3.91
C LEU A 309 3.33 9.02 3.50
N ARG A 310 3.63 10.31 3.54
CA ARG A 310 2.72 11.38 3.09
C ARG A 310 2.34 11.25 1.62
N TRP A 311 3.19 10.63 0.80
CA TRP A 311 2.92 10.35 -0.62
C TRP A 311 2.59 8.87 -0.88
N GLY A 312 2.29 8.12 0.19
CA GLY A 312 1.87 6.73 0.06
C GLY A 312 3.00 5.72 -0.04
N PHE A 313 4.26 6.15 0.18
CA PHE A 313 5.39 5.22 0.16
C PHE A 313 5.56 4.56 1.52
N THR A 314 5.30 3.26 1.56
CA THR A 314 5.55 2.45 2.74
C THR A 314 6.96 1.86 2.67
N THR A 315 7.60 1.77 3.82
CA THR A 315 8.91 1.15 3.95
C THR A 315 8.80 0.06 5.02
N PRO A 316 9.56 -1.05 4.90
CA PRO A 316 9.52 -2.11 5.90
C PRO A 316 9.92 -1.60 7.28
N ASP A 317 9.30 -2.16 8.32
CA ASP A 317 9.64 -1.82 9.70
C ASP A 317 11.06 -2.26 10.08
N LYS A 318 11.55 -3.30 9.40
CA LYS A 318 12.91 -3.80 9.63
C LYS A 318 13.83 -3.23 8.57
N GLU A 319 14.56 -2.22 8.98
CA GLU A 319 15.59 -1.60 8.18
C GLU A 319 16.84 -2.46 8.20
N HIS A 320 17.47 -2.60 7.03
CA HIS A 320 18.79 -3.19 6.97
C HIS A 320 19.79 -2.08 7.21
N GLN A 321 20.09 -1.88 8.51
CA GLN A 321 21.15 -0.97 8.86
C GLN A 321 22.49 -1.63 8.60
N LYS A 322 23.30 -1.02 7.74
CA LYS A 322 24.63 -1.54 7.40
C LYS A 322 25.66 -0.47 7.73
N GLU A 323 26.81 -0.92 8.23
CA GLU A 323 27.94 -0.03 8.44
C GLU A 323 28.86 -0.05 7.21
N PRO A 324 29.44 1.11 6.81
CA PRO A 324 30.44 1.14 5.74
C PRO A 324 31.69 0.32 6.11
N PRO A 325 32.43 -0.24 5.13
CA PRO A 325 32.19 -0.13 3.69
C PRO A 325 31.17 -1.12 3.16
N PHE A 326 30.43 -0.70 2.14
CA PHE A 326 29.49 -1.57 1.42
C PHE A 326 30.18 -2.21 0.23
N LEU A 327 29.76 -3.43 -0.10
CA LEU A 327 30.09 -4.04 -1.37
C LEU A 327 29.10 -3.49 -2.41
N TRP A 328 29.60 -2.58 -3.22
CA TRP A 328 28.79 -1.95 -4.26
C TRP A 328 28.89 -2.70 -5.58
#